data_e3a48fcaabf3016ecd985a066a9421d4
#
_entry.id   e3a48fcaabf3016ecd985a066a9421d4
#
_cell.length_a   1.000
_cell.length_b   1.000
_cell.length_c   1.000
_cell.angle_alpha   90.00
_cell.angle_beta   90.00
_cell.angle_gamma   90.00
#
_symmetry.space_group_name_H-M   'P 1'
#
loop_
_entity.id
_entity.type
_entity.pdbx_description
1 polymer ?
#
loop_
_entity_poly.entity_id
_entity_poly.type
_entity_poly.pdbx_seq_one_letter_code
_entity_poly.pdbx_strand_id
1 'polypeptide(L)'
;MFKYQLLIEYEGTNFRGWQIQKKGKTIQGLIQEKISKILKEKIILSGSGRTDTGVHALEQSAHFECKKRIINYDKFLKSMNHFLNKDLVTILKIKKKNQNFHSRFSAKMRIYNYIIINRLSRPVIDKNRGWHIMNDLDLKSMKKAAKKLVGTNDFSTFRASSCRAKSPIKTMKSVKIKSKNNKIEIEFQSQSFLQKQVRSMVGCLKYVGEKKWTLKKFINVMNSKKRILCAPPAPPEGLYLARVIY
;
A
#
# COMPACT_ATOMS: atom_id res chain seq x y z
N MET A 1 -3.20 -25.05 17.74
CA MET A 1 -3.79 -23.73 17.38
C MET A 1 -4.25 -23.74 15.94
N PHE A 2 -5.27 -22.96 15.59
CA PHE A 2 -5.78 -22.83 14.22
C PHE A 2 -5.27 -21.51 13.65
N LYS A 3 -4.71 -21.52 12.45
CA LYS A 3 -4.20 -20.33 11.76
C LYS A 3 -5.16 -19.91 10.64
N TYR A 4 -5.49 -18.62 10.60
CA TYR A 4 -6.37 -18.03 9.60
C TYR A 4 -5.73 -16.84 8.91
N GLN A 5 -5.91 -16.76 7.60
CA GLN A 5 -5.60 -15.59 6.78
C GLN A 5 -6.86 -14.77 6.55
N LEU A 6 -6.77 -13.47 6.68
CA LEU A 6 -7.77 -12.49 6.29
C LEU A 6 -7.32 -11.72 5.07
N LEU A 7 -8.23 -11.49 4.13
CA LEU A 7 -8.11 -10.47 3.08
C LEU A 7 -8.95 -9.28 3.51
N ILE A 8 -8.38 -8.08 3.47
CA ILE A 8 -8.92 -6.90 4.16
C ILE A 8 -8.88 -5.70 3.21
N GLU A 9 -10.01 -5.05 3.05
CA GLU A 9 -10.15 -3.76 2.38
C GLU A 9 -10.31 -2.66 3.43
N TYR A 10 -9.69 -1.49 3.21
CA TYR A 10 -9.89 -0.33 4.07
C TYR A 10 -9.61 1.01 3.39
N GLU A 11 -10.36 2.00 3.80
CA GLU A 11 -10.11 3.40 3.54
C GLU A 11 -9.24 3.98 4.67
N GLY A 12 -8.04 4.45 4.35
CA GLY A 12 -6.99 4.75 5.34
C GLY A 12 -6.99 6.16 5.90
N THR A 13 -7.83 7.09 5.40
CA THR A 13 -7.76 8.53 5.71
C THR A 13 -7.80 8.81 7.22
N ASN A 14 -8.68 8.14 7.94
CA ASN A 14 -8.90 8.35 9.38
C ASN A 14 -7.99 7.50 10.28
N PHE A 15 -7.00 6.82 9.70
CA PHE A 15 -6.11 5.94 10.44
C PHE A 15 -4.66 6.42 10.43
N ARG A 16 -3.96 6.16 11.52
CA ARG A 16 -2.50 6.33 11.60
C ARG A 16 -1.73 5.17 10.97
N GLY A 17 -2.25 4.68 9.83
CA GLY A 17 -1.71 3.56 9.08
C GLY A 17 -2.07 2.19 9.66
N TRP A 18 -1.36 1.17 9.18
CA TRP A 18 -1.63 -0.23 9.56
C TRP A 18 -1.19 -0.55 10.99
N GLN A 19 0.08 -0.32 11.32
CA GLN A 19 0.73 -0.85 12.52
C GLN A 19 0.23 -0.19 13.81
N ILE A 20 -0.04 -0.99 14.85
CA ILE A 20 -0.36 -0.51 16.20
C ILE A 20 0.74 0.45 16.70
N GLN A 21 0.32 1.58 17.24
CA GLN A 21 1.16 2.65 17.79
C GLN A 21 0.67 3.04 19.19
N LYS A 22 1.53 3.74 19.95
CA LYS A 22 1.19 4.21 21.31
C LYS A 22 -0.05 5.12 21.34
N LYS A 23 -0.27 5.94 20.30
CA LYS A 23 -1.40 6.87 20.19
C LYS A 23 -2.07 6.77 18.83
N GLY A 24 -3.40 6.92 18.81
CA GLY A 24 -4.23 7.00 17.59
C GLY A 24 -4.71 5.65 17.07
N LYS A 25 -5.78 5.72 16.29
CA LYS A 25 -6.47 4.57 15.72
C LYS A 25 -5.68 3.96 14.56
N THR A 26 -5.49 2.66 14.55
CA THR A 26 -4.76 1.91 13.51
C THR A 26 -5.60 0.76 13.00
N ILE A 27 -5.39 0.37 11.73
CA ILE A 27 -6.15 -0.73 11.11
C ILE A 27 -5.91 -2.05 11.87
N GLN A 28 -4.65 -2.37 12.16
CA GLN A 28 -4.27 -3.58 12.89
C GLN A 28 -4.92 -3.64 14.27
N GLY A 29 -4.87 -2.54 15.03
CA GLY A 29 -5.43 -2.47 16.38
C GLY A 29 -6.93 -2.66 16.39
N LEU A 30 -7.64 -1.98 15.49
CA LEU A 30 -9.09 -2.10 15.35
C LEU A 30 -9.50 -3.56 15.04
N ILE A 31 -8.90 -4.17 14.02
CA ILE A 31 -9.26 -5.54 13.63
C ILE A 31 -8.91 -6.54 14.73
N GLN A 32 -7.71 -6.42 15.32
CA GLN A 32 -7.25 -7.29 16.41
C GLN A 32 -8.19 -7.25 17.61
N GLU A 33 -8.64 -6.07 18.01
CA GLU A 33 -9.62 -5.88 19.10
C GLU A 33 -10.94 -6.60 18.79
N LYS A 34 -11.47 -6.44 17.57
CA LYS A 34 -12.77 -7.04 17.21
C LYS A 34 -12.67 -8.56 17.11
N ILE A 35 -11.58 -9.12 16.56
CA ILE A 35 -11.37 -10.58 16.56
C ILE A 35 -11.29 -11.09 18.00
N SER A 36 -10.52 -10.42 18.87
CA SER A 36 -10.37 -10.84 20.27
C SER A 36 -11.70 -10.83 21.02
N LYS A 37 -12.55 -9.82 20.76
CA LYS A 37 -13.91 -9.74 21.34
C LYS A 37 -14.81 -10.88 20.87
N ILE A 38 -14.82 -11.19 19.57
CA ILE A 38 -15.67 -12.25 19.00
C ILE A 38 -15.23 -13.64 19.48
N LEU A 39 -13.92 -13.90 19.49
CA LEU A 39 -13.39 -15.22 19.89
C LEU A 39 -13.24 -15.38 21.40
N LYS A 40 -13.38 -14.29 22.18
CA LYS A 40 -13.16 -14.24 23.62
C LYS A 40 -11.78 -14.74 24.03
N GLU A 41 -10.76 -14.42 23.22
CA GLU A 41 -9.36 -14.72 23.52
C GLU A 41 -8.44 -13.62 22.98
N LYS A 42 -7.25 -13.48 23.59
CA LYS A 42 -6.24 -12.50 23.13
C LYS A 42 -5.66 -12.94 21.79
N ILE A 43 -5.90 -12.15 20.76
CA ILE A 43 -5.41 -12.39 19.39
C ILE A 43 -4.27 -11.44 19.06
N ILE A 44 -3.28 -11.92 18.31
CA ILE A 44 -2.24 -11.11 17.67
C ILE A 44 -2.43 -11.20 16.17
N LEU A 45 -2.67 -10.06 15.52
CA LEU A 45 -2.85 -9.96 14.08
C LEU A 45 -1.55 -9.53 13.41
N SER A 46 -1.06 -10.29 12.43
CA SER A 46 0.18 -9.99 11.69
C SER A 46 -0.13 -9.70 10.22
N GLY A 47 0.17 -8.47 9.75
CA GLY A 47 -0.04 -8.05 8.36
C GLY A 47 1.10 -8.43 7.42
N SER A 48 0.83 -8.50 6.11
CA SER A 48 1.83 -8.78 5.08
C SER A 48 2.77 -7.61 4.83
N GLY A 49 2.28 -6.39 5.01
CA GLY A 49 3.02 -5.14 4.83
C GLY A 49 2.38 -4.01 5.63
N ARG A 50 3.20 -3.03 5.99
CA ARG A 50 2.70 -1.81 6.64
C ARG A 50 2.27 -0.82 5.56
N THR A 51 1.17 -0.13 5.82
CA THR A 51 0.77 1.07 5.07
C THR A 51 0.94 2.30 5.97
N ASP A 52 1.36 3.41 5.38
CA ASP A 52 1.50 4.69 6.10
C ASP A 52 0.12 5.28 6.45
N THR A 53 0.10 6.30 7.30
CA THR A 53 -1.09 7.12 7.58
C THR A 53 -1.74 7.59 6.28
N GLY A 54 -3.06 7.46 6.16
CA GLY A 54 -3.84 7.89 4.99
C GLY A 54 -3.75 6.98 3.76
N VAL A 55 -2.97 5.90 3.81
CA VAL A 55 -2.84 4.93 2.69
C VAL A 55 -3.94 3.89 2.78
N HIS A 56 -4.56 3.55 1.65
CA HIS A 56 -5.65 2.59 1.52
C HIS A 56 -5.15 1.17 1.22
N ALA A 57 -6.06 0.21 1.27
CA ALA A 57 -5.84 -1.11 0.70
C ALA A 57 -7.10 -1.66 0.06
N LEU A 58 -6.95 -2.31 -1.10
CA LEU A 58 -8.01 -3.09 -1.74
C LEU A 58 -7.98 -4.54 -1.26
N GLU A 59 -6.80 -5.10 -1.02
CA GLU A 59 -6.64 -6.49 -0.54
C GLU A 59 -5.36 -6.62 0.30
N GLN A 60 -5.34 -6.00 1.50
CA GLN A 60 -4.31 -6.29 2.49
C GLN A 60 -4.49 -7.73 3.00
N SER A 61 -3.40 -8.44 3.21
CA SER A 61 -3.41 -9.77 3.81
C SER A 61 -2.84 -9.75 5.22
N ALA A 62 -3.56 -10.36 6.16
CA ALA A 62 -3.08 -10.55 7.52
C ALA A 62 -3.40 -11.97 8.00
N HIS A 63 -2.71 -12.46 9.03
CA HIS A 63 -3.02 -13.73 9.67
C HIS A 63 -3.06 -13.59 11.18
N PHE A 64 -3.79 -14.49 11.80
CA PHE A 64 -3.83 -14.68 13.25
C PHE A 64 -3.94 -16.15 13.60
N GLU A 65 -3.66 -16.48 14.84
CA GLU A 65 -3.85 -17.80 15.43
C GLU A 65 -4.86 -17.73 16.56
N CYS A 66 -5.66 -18.80 16.71
CA CYS A 66 -6.61 -18.93 17.80
C CYS A 66 -6.74 -20.39 18.28
N LYS A 67 -7.20 -20.58 19.52
CA LYS A 67 -7.41 -21.91 20.12
C LYS A 67 -8.66 -22.59 19.56
N LYS A 68 -9.75 -21.82 19.41
CA LYS A 68 -11.04 -22.33 18.91
C LYS A 68 -11.07 -22.36 17.38
N ARG A 69 -11.57 -23.45 16.83
CA ARG A 69 -11.82 -23.57 15.39
C ARG A 69 -12.99 -22.67 14.99
N ILE A 70 -12.81 -21.84 13.96
CA ILE A 70 -13.89 -21.10 13.33
C ILE A 70 -14.59 -22.06 12.37
N ILE A 71 -15.80 -22.49 12.71
CA ILE A 71 -16.58 -23.48 11.94
C ILE A 71 -17.32 -22.78 10.81
N ASN A 72 -18.02 -21.69 11.12
CA ASN A 72 -18.84 -20.95 10.17
C ASN A 72 -18.16 -19.62 9.78
N TYR A 73 -17.54 -19.59 8.60
CA TYR A 73 -16.82 -18.42 8.10
C TYR A 73 -17.76 -17.26 7.75
N ASP A 74 -18.95 -17.54 7.23
CA ASP A 74 -19.91 -16.48 6.86
C ASP A 74 -20.45 -15.77 8.11
N LYS A 75 -20.77 -16.51 9.16
CA LYS A 75 -21.16 -15.93 10.45
C LYS A 75 -20.03 -15.09 11.04
N PHE A 76 -18.78 -15.57 10.97
CA PHE A 76 -17.63 -14.83 11.45
C PHE A 76 -17.43 -13.53 10.64
N LEU A 77 -17.49 -13.58 9.29
CA LEU A 77 -17.37 -12.41 8.42
C LEU A 77 -18.49 -11.39 8.68
N LYS A 78 -19.74 -11.83 8.77
CA LYS A 78 -20.88 -10.97 9.11
C LYS A 78 -20.65 -10.25 10.44
N SER A 79 -20.25 -10.98 11.48
CA SER A 79 -19.97 -10.42 12.80
C SER A 79 -18.80 -9.42 12.77
N MET A 80 -17.70 -9.74 12.08
CA MET A 80 -16.56 -8.84 11.94
C MET A 80 -16.97 -7.54 11.21
N ASN A 81 -17.63 -7.68 10.07
CA ASN A 81 -17.97 -6.54 9.21
C ASN A 81 -19.04 -5.64 9.84
N HIS A 82 -19.96 -6.20 10.64
CA HIS A 82 -20.89 -5.41 11.44
C HIS A 82 -20.17 -4.40 12.35
N PHE A 83 -19.04 -4.78 12.96
CA PHE A 83 -18.26 -3.88 13.82
C PHE A 83 -17.30 -2.98 13.06
N LEU A 84 -16.86 -3.36 11.86
CA LEU A 84 -15.78 -2.69 11.14
C LEU A 84 -16.28 -1.69 10.09
N ASN A 85 -17.47 -1.91 9.48
CA ASN A 85 -17.93 -1.12 8.34
C ASN A 85 -18.10 0.37 8.65
N LYS A 86 -18.50 0.72 9.88
CA LYS A 86 -18.59 2.13 10.32
C LYS A 86 -17.25 2.87 10.24
N ASP A 87 -16.16 2.15 10.28
CA ASP A 87 -14.79 2.65 10.19
C ASP A 87 -14.21 2.52 8.79
N LEU A 88 -15.04 2.16 7.79
CA LEU A 88 -14.62 1.91 6.40
C LEU A 88 -13.52 0.84 6.30
N VAL A 89 -13.66 -0.21 7.09
CA VAL A 89 -12.82 -1.43 7.07
C VAL A 89 -13.73 -2.63 6.85
N THR A 90 -13.33 -3.53 5.96
CA THR A 90 -14.09 -4.75 5.64
C THR A 90 -13.16 -5.95 5.53
N ILE A 91 -13.55 -7.08 6.11
CA ILE A 91 -12.91 -8.37 5.87
C ILE A 91 -13.58 -9.00 4.65
N LEU A 92 -12.84 -9.09 3.55
CA LEU A 92 -13.33 -9.64 2.28
C LEU A 92 -13.41 -11.16 2.31
N LYS A 93 -12.44 -11.79 2.96
CA LYS A 93 -12.32 -13.26 2.99
C LYS A 93 -11.54 -13.75 4.19
N ILE A 94 -11.93 -14.93 4.71
CA ILE A 94 -11.17 -15.70 5.68
C ILE A 94 -10.80 -17.06 5.06
N LYS A 95 -9.56 -17.52 5.28
CA LYS A 95 -9.07 -18.83 4.84
C LYS A 95 -8.28 -19.49 5.96
N LYS A 96 -8.55 -20.77 6.25
CA LYS A 96 -7.66 -21.59 7.08
C LYS A 96 -6.33 -21.80 6.38
N LYS A 97 -5.23 -21.74 7.12
CA LYS A 97 -3.86 -21.94 6.63
C LYS A 97 -3.14 -23.02 7.45
N ASN A 98 -2.08 -23.58 6.85
CA ASN A 98 -1.15 -24.44 7.59
C ASN A 98 -0.30 -23.62 8.57
N GLN A 99 0.36 -24.28 9.51
CA GLN A 99 1.14 -23.61 10.56
C GLN A 99 2.35 -22.83 10.01
N ASN A 100 2.92 -23.24 8.87
CA ASN A 100 4.07 -22.60 8.26
C ASN A 100 3.72 -21.28 7.53
N PHE A 101 2.43 -20.99 7.31
CA PHE A 101 2.02 -19.77 6.65
C PHE A 101 2.30 -18.54 7.52
N HIS A 102 2.97 -17.54 6.93
CA HIS A 102 3.14 -16.23 7.53
C HIS A 102 2.86 -15.13 6.50
N SER A 103 1.85 -14.27 6.76
CA SER A 103 1.38 -13.26 5.80
C SER A 103 2.49 -12.35 5.25
N ARG A 104 3.55 -12.08 6.01
CA ARG A 104 4.68 -11.25 5.57
C ARG A 104 5.75 -12.06 4.83
N PHE A 105 6.16 -13.20 5.39
CA PHE A 105 7.34 -13.94 4.91
C PHE A 105 7.00 -14.91 3.78
N SER A 106 5.79 -15.46 3.75
CA SER A 106 5.33 -16.31 2.65
C SER A 106 4.92 -15.53 1.40
N ALA A 107 4.85 -14.19 1.46
CA ALA A 107 4.44 -13.37 0.33
C ALA A 107 5.52 -13.32 -0.76
N LYS A 108 5.15 -13.73 -1.98
CA LYS A 108 6.00 -13.70 -3.18
C LYS A 108 5.99 -12.35 -3.87
N MET A 109 4.86 -11.64 -3.81
CA MET A 109 4.68 -10.36 -4.50
C MET A 109 3.72 -9.45 -3.74
N ARG A 110 3.98 -8.14 -3.78
CA ARG A 110 3.05 -7.08 -3.39
C ARG A 110 2.81 -6.17 -4.57
N ILE A 111 1.55 -5.81 -4.77
CA ILE A 111 1.10 -4.92 -5.82
C ILE A 111 0.55 -3.67 -5.17
N TYR A 112 1.07 -2.53 -5.57
CA TYR A 112 0.57 -1.22 -5.17
C TYR A 112 0.07 -0.46 -6.38
N ASN A 113 -1.10 0.16 -6.26
CA ASN A 113 -1.62 1.10 -7.23
C ASN A 113 -1.54 2.51 -6.65
N TYR A 114 -1.13 3.46 -7.47
CA TYR A 114 -1.19 4.87 -7.13
C TYR A 114 -2.12 5.58 -8.13
N ILE A 115 -3.13 6.25 -7.60
CA ILE A 115 -4.16 6.95 -8.40
C ILE A 115 -3.86 8.45 -8.42
N ILE A 116 -3.78 9.02 -9.63
CA ILE A 116 -3.76 10.47 -9.87
C ILE A 116 -5.07 10.83 -10.57
N ILE A 117 -5.74 11.87 -10.09
CA ILE A 117 -6.92 12.46 -10.72
C ILE A 117 -6.42 13.70 -11.47
N ASN A 118 -6.27 13.56 -12.80
CA ASN A 118 -5.66 14.57 -13.63
C ASN A 118 -6.73 15.35 -14.41
N ARG A 119 -7.21 16.44 -13.85
CA ARG A 119 -8.19 17.36 -14.43
C ARG A 119 -8.16 18.70 -13.71
N LEU A 120 -8.67 19.74 -14.35
CA LEU A 120 -8.73 21.10 -13.81
C LEU A 120 -9.61 21.16 -12.54
N SER A 121 -10.85 20.66 -12.62
CA SER A 121 -11.79 20.72 -11.50
C SER A 121 -11.45 19.74 -10.39
N ARG A 122 -11.60 20.17 -9.12
CA ARG A 122 -11.36 19.33 -7.94
C ARG A 122 -12.31 18.12 -7.89
N PRO A 123 -11.84 16.94 -7.47
CA PRO A 123 -12.69 15.78 -7.27
C PRO A 123 -13.58 15.98 -6.03
N VAL A 124 -14.88 15.66 -6.17
CA VAL A 124 -15.85 15.62 -5.07
C VAL A 124 -16.10 14.17 -4.66
N ILE A 125 -16.55 13.34 -5.60
CA ILE A 125 -16.85 11.91 -5.33
C ILE A 125 -15.56 11.14 -4.97
N ASP A 126 -14.46 11.42 -5.67
CA ASP A 126 -13.15 10.79 -5.42
C ASP A 126 -12.28 11.56 -4.40
N LYS A 127 -12.88 12.43 -3.55
CA LYS A 127 -12.15 13.11 -2.48
C LYS A 127 -11.43 12.09 -1.59
N ASN A 128 -10.15 12.33 -1.29
CA ASN A 128 -9.28 11.44 -0.53
C ASN A 128 -9.08 10.04 -1.15
N ARG A 129 -9.31 9.89 -2.48
CA ARG A 129 -9.14 8.61 -3.20
C ARG A 129 -8.13 8.68 -4.33
N GLY A 130 -7.45 9.79 -4.48
CA GLY A 130 -6.43 10.01 -5.50
C GLY A 130 -5.76 11.36 -5.33
N TRP A 131 -4.55 11.50 -5.86
CA TRP A 131 -3.84 12.78 -5.89
C TRP A 131 -4.40 13.66 -7.01
N HIS A 132 -5.05 14.75 -6.65
CA HIS A 132 -5.53 15.72 -7.64
C HIS A 132 -4.38 16.56 -8.20
N ILE A 133 -4.22 16.55 -9.53
CA ILE A 133 -3.25 17.35 -10.27
C ILE A 133 -4.01 18.06 -11.40
N MET A 134 -4.00 19.40 -11.37
CA MET A 134 -4.72 20.23 -12.35
C MET A 134 -4.01 20.30 -13.70
N ASN A 135 -2.67 20.42 -13.68
CA ASN A 135 -1.87 20.55 -14.89
C ASN A 135 -1.79 19.22 -15.63
N ASP A 136 -1.82 19.26 -16.94
CA ASP A 136 -1.66 18.06 -17.78
C ASP A 136 -0.30 17.39 -17.54
N LEU A 137 -0.31 16.08 -17.55
CA LEU A 137 0.88 15.26 -17.37
C LEU A 137 1.27 14.55 -18.67
N ASP A 138 2.52 14.71 -19.09
CA ASP A 138 3.10 13.97 -20.22
C ASP A 138 3.29 12.49 -19.84
N LEU A 139 2.25 11.68 -20.12
CA LEU A 139 2.24 10.24 -19.85
C LEU A 139 3.32 9.47 -20.62
N LYS A 140 3.70 9.95 -21.83
CA LYS A 140 4.74 9.31 -22.64
C LYS A 140 6.10 9.40 -21.94
N SER A 141 6.44 10.58 -21.44
CA SER A 141 7.67 10.79 -20.65
C SER A 141 7.63 10.05 -19.31
N MET A 142 6.48 10.06 -18.61
CA MET A 142 6.31 9.30 -17.36
C MET A 142 6.52 7.79 -17.59
N LYS A 143 5.96 7.21 -18.65
CA LYS A 143 6.14 5.79 -19.02
C LYS A 143 7.61 5.46 -19.31
N LYS A 144 8.33 6.35 -20.01
CA LYS A 144 9.79 6.18 -20.25
C LYS A 144 10.58 6.17 -18.95
N ALA A 145 10.28 7.08 -18.02
CA ALA A 145 10.92 7.13 -16.70
C ALA A 145 10.56 5.91 -15.82
N ALA A 146 9.30 5.50 -15.82
CA ALA A 146 8.83 4.33 -15.08
C ALA A 146 9.55 3.03 -15.47
N LYS A 147 9.86 2.84 -16.76
CA LYS A 147 10.65 1.69 -17.25
C LYS A 147 12.04 1.62 -16.61
N LYS A 148 12.65 2.75 -16.23
CA LYS A 148 13.97 2.80 -15.59
C LYS A 148 13.96 2.31 -14.13
N LEU A 149 12.79 2.23 -13.51
CA LEU A 149 12.61 1.68 -12.16
C LEU A 149 12.58 0.14 -12.14
N VAL A 150 12.34 -0.50 -13.29
CA VAL A 150 12.22 -1.97 -13.39
C VAL A 150 13.59 -2.61 -13.28
N GLY A 151 13.64 -3.79 -12.65
CA GLY A 151 14.88 -4.52 -12.39
C GLY A 151 15.36 -4.40 -10.94
N THR A 152 16.54 -4.94 -10.67
CA THR A 152 17.18 -4.88 -9.35
C THR A 152 18.01 -3.60 -9.25
N ASN A 153 17.59 -2.69 -8.39
CA ASN A 153 18.20 -1.37 -8.23
C ASN A 153 18.38 -1.02 -6.75
N ASP A 154 19.27 -0.08 -6.49
CA ASP A 154 19.38 0.61 -5.20
C ASP A 154 18.35 1.73 -5.11
N PHE A 155 17.34 1.57 -4.25
CA PHE A 155 16.26 2.54 -4.05
C PHE A 155 16.50 3.49 -2.86
N SER A 156 17.75 3.72 -2.46
CA SER A 156 18.12 4.66 -1.38
C SER A 156 17.53 6.04 -1.58
N THR A 157 17.54 6.56 -2.81
CA THR A 157 16.94 7.86 -3.15
C THR A 157 15.45 7.93 -2.78
N PHE A 158 14.71 6.84 -2.93
CA PHE A 158 13.27 6.80 -2.69
C PHE A 158 12.89 6.33 -1.27
N ARG A 159 13.87 6.02 -0.44
CA ARG A 159 13.71 5.50 0.92
C ARG A 159 13.44 6.65 1.90
N ALA A 160 12.50 6.48 2.83
CA ALA A 160 12.36 7.39 3.96
C ALA A 160 13.59 7.33 4.88
N SER A 161 13.99 8.45 5.49
CA SER A 161 15.10 8.49 6.46
C SER A 161 14.87 7.56 7.66
N SER A 162 13.62 7.45 8.11
CA SER A 162 13.19 6.57 9.21
C SER A 162 13.06 5.08 8.82
N CYS A 163 13.35 4.70 7.58
CA CYS A 163 13.18 3.33 7.11
C CYS A 163 14.22 2.39 7.73
N ARG A 164 13.78 1.38 8.48
CA ARG A 164 14.62 0.38 9.16
C ARG A 164 14.96 -0.86 8.30
N ALA A 165 14.74 -0.82 6.98
CA ALA A 165 15.11 -1.95 6.12
C ALA A 165 16.63 -2.13 6.06
N LYS A 166 17.11 -3.38 6.21
CA LYS A 166 18.56 -3.69 6.19
C LYS A 166 19.22 -3.33 4.86
N SER A 167 18.54 -3.61 3.72
CA SER A 167 19.07 -3.33 2.38
C SER A 167 18.12 -2.43 1.59
N PRO A 168 18.65 -1.37 0.91
CA PRO A 168 17.90 -0.54 -0.02
C PRO A 168 17.70 -1.20 -1.39
N ILE A 169 18.44 -2.27 -1.68
CA ILE A 169 18.36 -3.00 -2.95
C ILE A 169 17.03 -3.75 -3.00
N LYS A 170 16.25 -3.52 -4.06
CA LYS A 170 14.97 -4.18 -4.33
C LYS A 170 14.85 -4.55 -5.80
N THR A 171 14.11 -5.61 -6.09
CA THR A 171 13.77 -5.98 -7.46
C THR A 171 12.35 -5.52 -7.77
N MET A 172 12.24 -4.51 -8.62
CA MET A 172 10.96 -4.05 -9.15
C MET A 172 10.60 -4.90 -10.37
N LYS A 173 9.58 -5.75 -10.25
CA LYS A 173 9.16 -6.66 -11.33
C LYS A 173 8.49 -5.89 -12.47
N SER A 174 7.69 -4.88 -12.13
CA SER A 174 6.90 -4.13 -13.12
C SER A 174 6.53 -2.77 -12.57
N VAL A 175 6.51 -1.75 -13.46
CA VAL A 175 5.88 -0.45 -13.24
C VAL A 175 5.07 -0.13 -14.49
N LYS A 176 3.73 -0.08 -14.35
CA LYS A 176 2.81 0.17 -15.47
C LYS A 176 2.02 1.44 -15.23
N ILE A 177 1.85 2.27 -16.27
CA ILE A 177 1.04 3.49 -16.23
C ILE A 177 -0.08 3.36 -17.23
N LYS A 178 -1.31 3.44 -16.74
CA LYS A 178 -2.55 3.46 -17.54
C LYS A 178 -3.30 4.76 -17.27
N SER A 179 -4.06 5.23 -18.24
CA SER A 179 -4.95 6.38 -18.07
C SER A 179 -6.32 6.05 -18.66
N LYS A 180 -7.37 6.42 -17.91
CA LYS A 180 -8.77 6.32 -18.34
C LYS A 180 -9.58 7.39 -17.62
N ASN A 181 -10.40 8.15 -18.36
CA ASN A 181 -11.36 9.11 -17.79
C ASN A 181 -10.74 10.05 -16.74
N ASN A 182 -9.69 10.78 -17.08
CA ASN A 182 -8.98 11.69 -16.18
C ASN A 182 -8.35 11.03 -14.95
N LYS A 183 -8.30 9.70 -14.87
CA LYS A 183 -7.57 8.95 -13.83
C LYS A 183 -6.33 8.32 -14.47
N ILE A 184 -5.19 8.54 -13.82
CA ILE A 184 -3.93 7.88 -14.14
C ILE A 184 -3.65 6.90 -13.01
N GLU A 185 -3.53 5.64 -13.37
CA GLU A 185 -3.17 4.55 -12.47
C GLU A 185 -1.73 4.13 -12.71
N ILE A 186 -0.92 4.10 -11.66
CA ILE A 186 0.46 3.63 -11.69
C ILE A 186 0.56 2.38 -10.82
N GLU A 187 0.72 1.22 -11.44
CA GLU A 187 0.88 -0.07 -10.77
C GLU A 187 2.36 -0.37 -10.55
N PHE A 188 2.72 -0.76 -9.32
CA PHE A 188 4.06 -1.19 -8.94
C PHE A 188 4.02 -2.62 -8.41
N GLN A 189 4.89 -3.50 -8.92
CA GLN A 189 5.00 -4.89 -8.48
C GLN A 189 6.42 -5.19 -8.00
N SER A 190 6.55 -5.64 -6.74
CA SER A 190 7.82 -6.07 -6.14
C SER A 190 7.56 -7.06 -5.01
N GLN A 191 8.54 -7.91 -4.69
CA GLN A 191 8.46 -8.77 -3.52
C GLN A 191 8.35 -7.95 -2.22
N SER A 192 9.05 -6.82 -2.15
CA SER A 192 9.01 -5.92 -0.99
C SER A 192 9.32 -4.49 -1.38
N PHE A 193 8.84 -3.55 -0.58
CA PHE A 193 9.08 -2.12 -0.75
C PHE A 193 9.70 -1.52 0.51
N LEU A 194 10.49 -0.46 0.32
CA LEU A 194 10.99 0.38 1.40
C LEU A 194 9.87 1.35 1.87
N GLN A 195 10.00 1.85 3.09
CA GLN A 195 9.07 2.86 3.60
C GLN A 195 9.06 4.10 2.70
N LYS A 196 7.87 4.56 2.31
CA LYS A 196 7.60 5.67 1.38
C LYS A 196 8.14 5.49 -0.05
N GLN A 197 8.73 4.34 -0.41
CA GLN A 197 9.34 4.13 -1.73
C GLN A 197 8.38 4.43 -2.87
N VAL A 198 7.18 3.84 -2.89
CA VAL A 198 6.21 4.04 -3.98
C VAL A 198 5.83 5.50 -4.12
N ARG A 199 5.47 6.16 -3.01
CA ARG A 199 5.10 7.57 -3.00
C ARG A 199 6.24 8.48 -3.48
N SER A 200 7.48 8.16 -3.13
CA SER A 200 8.67 8.91 -3.59
C SER A 200 8.91 8.73 -5.08
N MET A 201 8.76 7.50 -5.60
CA MET A 201 8.85 7.25 -7.04
C MET A 201 7.76 8.00 -7.82
N VAL A 202 6.52 8.00 -7.32
CA VAL A 202 5.42 8.74 -7.95
C VAL A 202 5.67 10.24 -7.95
N GLY A 203 6.19 10.82 -6.86
CA GLY A 203 6.58 12.23 -6.83
C GLY A 203 7.59 12.60 -7.92
N CYS A 204 8.60 11.75 -8.11
CA CYS A 204 9.59 11.95 -9.19
C CYS A 204 8.99 11.75 -10.59
N LEU A 205 8.10 10.75 -10.77
CA LEU A 205 7.40 10.55 -12.05
C LEU A 205 6.49 11.74 -12.38
N LYS A 206 5.83 12.33 -11.37
CA LYS A 206 5.03 13.55 -11.54
C LYS A 206 5.89 14.73 -12.04
N TYR A 207 7.11 14.92 -11.50
CA TYR A 207 8.01 15.98 -11.99
C TYR A 207 8.43 15.77 -13.44
N VAL A 208 8.59 14.52 -13.87
CA VAL A 208 8.81 14.20 -15.30
C VAL A 208 7.58 14.52 -16.12
N GLY A 209 6.37 14.14 -15.65
CA GLY A 209 5.09 14.43 -16.32
C GLY A 209 4.82 15.92 -16.50
N GLU A 210 5.17 16.73 -15.50
CA GLU A 210 5.10 18.20 -15.56
C GLU A 210 6.21 18.86 -16.38
N LYS A 211 7.11 18.05 -17.00
CA LYS A 211 8.30 18.54 -17.74
C LYS A 211 9.29 19.36 -16.87
N LYS A 212 9.15 19.32 -15.52
CA LYS A 212 10.12 19.90 -14.58
C LYS A 212 11.44 19.15 -14.57
N TRP A 213 11.40 17.84 -14.85
CA TRP A 213 12.57 16.99 -14.98
C TRP A 213 12.59 16.31 -16.35
N THR A 214 13.79 16.32 -16.97
CA THR A 214 14.07 15.47 -18.13
C THR A 214 14.27 14.02 -17.67
N LEU A 215 14.20 13.06 -18.61
CA LEU A 215 14.54 11.66 -18.33
C LEU A 215 15.97 11.52 -17.78
N LYS A 216 16.93 12.28 -18.31
CA LYS A 216 18.33 12.32 -17.83
C LYS A 216 18.39 12.75 -16.35
N LYS A 217 17.67 13.83 -15.98
CA LYS A 217 17.59 14.29 -14.58
C LYS A 217 17.00 13.21 -13.66
N PHE A 218 15.91 12.55 -14.08
CA PHE A 218 15.30 11.45 -13.31
C PHE A 218 16.30 10.32 -13.04
N ILE A 219 17.03 9.87 -14.07
CA ILE A 219 18.03 8.81 -13.94
C ILE A 219 19.17 9.25 -13.00
N ASN A 220 19.67 10.47 -13.15
CA ASN A 220 20.72 11.01 -12.28
C ASN A 220 20.29 11.06 -10.82
N VAL A 221 19.04 11.48 -10.53
CA VAL A 221 18.47 11.49 -9.17
C VAL A 221 18.35 10.07 -8.62
N MET A 222 17.85 9.12 -9.41
CA MET A 222 17.76 7.72 -9.00
C MET A 222 19.14 7.16 -8.64
N ASN A 223 20.13 7.36 -9.50
CA ASN A 223 21.48 6.81 -9.33
C ASN A 223 22.30 7.54 -8.25
N SER A 224 21.90 8.73 -7.84
CA SER A 224 22.59 9.49 -6.79
C SER A 224 22.57 8.82 -5.42
N LYS A 225 21.59 7.96 -5.18
CA LYS A 225 21.32 7.29 -3.87
C LYS A 225 21.08 8.29 -2.72
N LYS A 226 20.86 9.57 -3.04
CA LYS A 226 20.69 10.68 -2.08
C LYS A 226 19.22 11.07 -1.95
N ARG A 227 18.62 10.84 -0.77
CA ARG A 227 17.23 11.19 -0.48
C ARG A 227 16.91 12.67 -0.68
N ILE A 228 17.86 13.56 -0.40
CA ILE A 228 17.67 15.01 -0.50
C ILE A 228 17.37 15.47 -1.94
N LEU A 229 17.85 14.73 -2.94
CA LEU A 229 17.63 15.03 -4.36
C LEU A 229 16.28 14.50 -4.88
N CYS A 230 15.59 13.65 -4.11
CA CYS A 230 14.31 13.10 -4.50
C CYS A 230 13.21 14.15 -4.41
N ALA A 231 12.30 14.15 -5.37
CA ALA A 231 11.09 14.95 -5.27
C ALA A 231 10.30 14.64 -3.97
N PRO A 232 9.46 15.54 -3.46
CA PRO A 232 8.57 15.27 -2.36
C PRO A 232 7.75 14.00 -2.61
N PRO A 233 7.52 13.17 -1.58
CA PRO A 233 6.69 11.97 -1.74
C PRO A 233 5.25 12.37 -2.05
N ALA A 234 4.64 11.69 -3.01
CA ALA A 234 3.24 11.87 -3.37
C ALA A 234 2.31 11.68 -2.15
N PRO A 235 1.17 12.37 -2.07
CA PRO A 235 0.20 12.26 -1.00
C PRO A 235 -0.25 10.82 -0.73
N PRO A 236 -0.60 10.45 0.52
CA PRO A 236 -0.95 9.06 0.86
C PRO A 236 -2.27 8.59 0.26
N GLU A 237 -3.25 9.49 0.10
CA GLU A 237 -4.61 9.20 -0.37
C GLU A 237 -4.70 8.68 -1.81
N GLY A 238 -3.61 8.78 -2.58
CA GLY A 238 -3.53 8.16 -3.88
C GLY A 238 -3.00 6.71 -3.85
N LEU A 239 -2.43 6.25 -2.72
CA LEU A 239 -1.75 4.96 -2.64
C LEU A 239 -2.67 3.87 -2.09
N TYR A 240 -2.70 2.73 -2.78
CA TYR A 240 -3.44 1.53 -2.41
C TYR A 240 -2.51 0.31 -2.39
N LEU A 241 -2.50 -0.45 -1.30
CA LEU A 241 -2.03 -1.83 -1.37
C LEU A 241 -3.10 -2.65 -2.10
N ALA A 242 -2.86 -2.92 -3.38
CA ALA A 242 -3.87 -3.54 -4.25
C ALA A 242 -4.00 -5.05 -4.00
N ARG A 243 -2.86 -5.76 -3.84
CA ARG A 243 -2.88 -7.22 -3.63
C ARG A 243 -1.58 -7.75 -3.05
N VAL A 244 -1.68 -8.88 -2.35
CA VAL A 244 -0.54 -9.70 -1.90
C VAL A 244 -0.66 -11.11 -2.48
N ILE A 245 0.37 -11.56 -3.19
CA ILE A 245 0.43 -12.88 -3.85
C ILE A 245 1.35 -13.81 -3.03
N TYR A 246 0.89 -15.05 -2.84
CA TYR A 246 1.57 -16.11 -2.09
C TYR A 246 1.98 -17.30 -2.96
#